data_8dc3c531572889dbce88f4dfc9a47b7f
#
_entry.id   8dc3c531572889dbce88f4dfc9a47b7f
#
_cell.length_a   1.000
_cell.length_b   1.000
_cell.length_c   1.000
_cell.angle_alpha   90.00
_cell.angle_beta   90.00
_cell.angle_gamma   90.00
#
_symmetry.space_group_name_H-M   'P 1'
#
loop_
_entity.id
_entity.type
_entity.pdbx_description
1 polymer ?
#
loop_
_entity_poly.entity_id
_entity_poly.type
_entity_poly.pdbx_seq_one_letter_code
_entity_poly.pdbx_strand_id
1 'polypeptide(L)'
;MTRKTWTEAMISDRIMENYRNTGLMPTNQYLVDSGQGDLSNQIAKKGGFFKWAERLGLAREHSDSETGWDGEKRVQKVLESAGFQVDRSTAVKWPFDLLVNKVLRIDVKSANFAAYGACKGWFYRIGKVPQADLMAFHQLDTGETYWIPWNIIPHSNVTISKDGGKWVRYKESLWIVQSMLEPRQAETEKLSLLVQ
;
A
#
# COMPACT_ATOMS: atom_id res chain seq x y z
N MET A 1 32.81 -11.38 -22.11
CA MET A 1 32.01 -10.13 -21.89
C MET A 1 32.07 -9.76 -20.43
N THR A 2 32.71 -8.64 -20.08
CA THR A 2 32.81 -8.14 -18.72
C THR A 2 31.43 -7.62 -18.27
N ARG A 3 30.92 -8.16 -17.18
CA ARG A 3 29.62 -7.77 -16.62
C ARG A 3 29.70 -6.31 -16.14
N LYS A 4 28.91 -5.42 -16.70
CA LYS A 4 28.87 -4.00 -16.32
C LYS A 4 28.48 -3.89 -14.83
N THR A 5 29.39 -3.35 -14.02
CA THR A 5 29.09 -3.12 -12.59
C THR A 5 28.39 -1.78 -12.43
N TRP A 6 27.14 -1.81 -11.94
CA TRP A 6 26.33 -0.63 -11.72
C TRP A 6 26.60 -0.01 -10.35
N THR A 7 27.10 1.21 -10.32
CA THR A 7 27.20 2.03 -9.10
C THR A 7 25.94 2.87 -8.91
N GLU A 8 25.72 3.39 -7.70
CA GLU A 8 24.60 4.30 -7.44
C GLU A 8 24.73 5.60 -8.24
N ALA A 9 25.94 6.12 -8.39
CA ALA A 9 26.21 7.30 -9.22
C ALA A 9 25.77 7.07 -10.68
N MET A 10 26.16 5.94 -11.28
CA MET A 10 25.75 5.59 -12.64
C MET A 10 24.22 5.48 -12.81
N ILE A 11 23.53 4.94 -11.80
CA ILE A 11 22.08 4.86 -11.82
C ILE A 11 21.46 6.26 -11.73
N SER A 12 21.95 7.09 -10.79
CA SER A 12 21.53 8.48 -10.63
C SER A 12 21.69 9.28 -11.93
N ASP A 13 22.86 9.23 -12.54
CA ASP A 13 23.16 9.96 -13.77
C ASP A 13 22.24 9.57 -14.92
N ARG A 14 21.96 8.27 -15.08
CA ARG A 14 21.07 7.76 -16.11
C ARG A 14 19.61 8.10 -15.84
N ILE A 15 19.17 8.10 -14.58
CA ILE A 15 17.84 8.59 -14.21
C ILE A 15 17.71 10.08 -14.54
N MET A 16 18.71 10.89 -14.19
CA MET A 16 18.70 12.33 -14.45
C MET A 16 18.73 12.65 -15.95
N GLU A 17 19.42 11.85 -16.75
CA GLU A 17 19.40 11.96 -18.22
C GLU A 17 17.97 11.77 -18.76
N ASN A 18 17.28 10.71 -18.34
CA ASN A 18 15.89 10.47 -18.74
C ASN A 18 14.96 11.56 -18.23
N TYR A 19 15.14 12.02 -16.99
CA TYR A 19 14.34 13.09 -16.39
C TYR A 19 14.44 14.40 -17.17
N ARG A 20 15.64 14.78 -17.65
CA ARG A 20 15.82 16.00 -18.49
C ARG A 20 15.00 15.93 -19.78
N ASN A 21 14.78 14.74 -20.32
CA ASN A 21 14.04 14.53 -21.55
C ASN A 21 12.51 14.53 -21.35
N THR A 22 12.03 14.10 -20.17
CA THR A 22 10.60 13.85 -19.92
C THR A 22 9.99 14.79 -18.88
N GLY A 23 10.80 15.42 -18.02
CA GLY A 23 10.34 16.20 -16.87
C GLY A 23 9.81 15.34 -15.72
N LEU A 24 9.84 14.02 -15.85
CA LEU A 24 9.34 13.07 -14.87
C LEU A 24 10.34 11.95 -14.60
N MET A 25 10.29 11.38 -13.40
CA MET A 25 11.01 10.14 -13.11
C MET A 25 10.61 9.05 -14.12
N PRO A 26 11.56 8.43 -14.83
CA PRO A 26 11.22 7.40 -15.82
C PRO A 26 10.49 6.22 -15.14
N THR A 27 9.45 5.72 -15.80
CA THR A 27 8.73 4.51 -15.36
C THR A 27 9.46 3.24 -15.82
N ASN A 28 9.12 2.09 -15.23
CA ASN A 28 9.63 0.80 -15.70
C ASN A 28 9.30 0.58 -17.18
N GLN A 29 8.04 0.85 -17.55
CA GLN A 29 7.58 0.67 -18.94
C GLN A 29 8.36 1.55 -19.90
N TYR A 30 8.52 2.84 -19.60
CA TYR A 30 9.31 3.76 -20.42
C TYR A 30 10.75 3.28 -20.62
N LEU A 31 11.42 2.81 -19.57
CA LEU A 31 12.80 2.30 -19.67
C LEU A 31 12.88 1.01 -20.49
N VAL A 32 11.91 0.12 -20.37
CA VAL A 32 11.86 -1.10 -21.20
C VAL A 32 11.64 -0.76 -22.67
N ASP A 33 10.68 0.11 -22.98
CA ASP A 33 10.34 0.51 -24.34
C ASP A 33 11.48 1.29 -25.00
N SER A 34 12.28 2.04 -24.21
CA SER A 34 13.46 2.76 -24.68
C SER A 34 14.74 1.91 -24.70
N GLY A 35 14.65 0.59 -24.50
CA GLY A 35 15.78 -0.32 -24.53
C GLY A 35 16.72 -0.22 -23.32
N GLN A 36 16.29 0.42 -22.23
CA GLN A 36 17.04 0.61 -20.99
C GLN A 36 16.59 -0.33 -19.87
N GLY A 37 16.15 -1.53 -20.20
CA GLY A 37 15.67 -2.53 -19.22
C GLY A 37 16.71 -2.93 -18.19
N ASP A 38 18.02 -2.82 -18.49
CA ASP A 38 19.11 -3.03 -17.54
C ASP A 38 19.09 -1.96 -16.43
N LEU A 39 18.87 -0.68 -16.77
CA LEU A 39 18.70 0.40 -15.80
C LEU A 39 17.47 0.16 -14.93
N SER A 40 16.33 -0.21 -15.52
CA SER A 40 15.11 -0.52 -14.79
C SER A 40 15.33 -1.63 -13.74
N ASN A 41 16.02 -2.71 -14.13
CA ASN A 41 16.37 -3.80 -13.21
C ASN A 41 17.29 -3.33 -12.06
N GLN A 42 18.22 -2.40 -12.30
CA GLN A 42 19.08 -1.86 -11.26
C GLN A 42 18.33 -0.93 -10.31
N ILE A 43 17.45 -0.08 -10.82
CA ILE A 43 16.57 0.76 -10.00
C ILE A 43 15.74 -0.12 -9.06
N ALA A 44 15.10 -1.17 -9.60
CA ALA A 44 14.28 -2.09 -8.82
C ALA A 44 15.08 -2.79 -7.70
N LYS A 45 16.28 -3.30 -8.03
CA LYS A 45 17.17 -4.00 -7.06
C LYS A 45 17.71 -3.08 -5.97
N LYS A 46 17.93 -1.80 -6.26
CA LYS A 46 18.56 -0.83 -5.35
C LYS A 46 17.56 0.14 -4.72
N GLY A 47 16.36 -0.33 -4.41
CA GLY A 47 15.37 0.39 -3.61
C GLY A 47 14.07 0.76 -4.35
N GLY A 48 14.00 0.54 -5.66
CA GLY A 48 12.81 0.79 -6.46
C GLY A 48 12.65 2.25 -6.92
N PHE A 49 11.79 2.44 -7.90
CA PHE A 49 11.55 3.73 -8.56
C PHE A 49 11.14 4.84 -7.60
N PHE A 50 10.34 4.49 -6.60
CA PHE A 50 9.87 5.43 -5.58
C PHE A 50 11.04 6.06 -4.79
N LYS A 51 11.90 5.22 -4.18
CA LYS A 51 13.02 5.70 -3.36
C LYS A 51 14.02 6.52 -4.18
N TRP A 52 14.24 6.14 -5.43
CA TRP A 52 15.11 6.90 -6.32
C TRP A 52 14.52 8.27 -6.67
N ALA A 53 13.21 8.35 -6.94
CA ALA A 53 12.55 9.63 -7.18
C ALA A 53 12.60 10.56 -5.96
N GLU A 54 12.31 10.02 -4.77
CA GLU A 54 12.39 10.76 -3.50
C GLU A 54 13.82 11.26 -3.22
N ARG A 55 14.81 10.37 -3.37
CA ARG A 55 16.23 10.69 -3.16
C ARG A 55 16.75 11.76 -4.11
N LEU A 56 16.28 11.79 -5.34
CA LEU A 56 16.70 12.75 -6.37
C LEU A 56 15.78 13.98 -6.45
N GLY A 57 14.73 14.05 -5.65
CA GLY A 57 13.75 15.16 -5.67
C GLY A 57 12.98 15.26 -6.99
N LEU A 58 12.72 14.13 -7.68
CA LEU A 58 12.13 14.13 -9.00
C LEU A 58 10.60 14.00 -8.95
N ALA A 59 9.91 14.79 -9.78
CA ALA A 59 8.49 14.60 -10.05
C ALA A 59 8.25 13.25 -10.73
N ARG A 60 7.13 12.59 -10.40
CA ARG A 60 6.76 11.28 -10.93
C ARG A 60 5.37 11.32 -11.56
N GLU A 61 5.18 10.45 -12.52
CA GLU A 61 3.84 10.11 -12.98
C GLU A 61 3.11 9.35 -11.86
N HIS A 62 1.85 9.68 -11.63
CA HIS A 62 1.05 9.04 -10.59
C HIS A 62 0.87 7.55 -10.91
N SER A 63 1.36 6.66 -10.08
CA SER A 63 1.31 5.22 -10.30
C SER A 63 0.43 4.51 -9.26
N ASP A 64 -0.10 3.35 -9.62
CA ASP A 64 -0.87 2.50 -8.68
C ASP A 64 -0.07 2.19 -7.40
N SER A 65 1.26 2.05 -7.51
CA SER A 65 2.16 1.82 -6.36
C SER A 65 2.23 3.04 -5.42
N GLU A 66 2.13 4.25 -5.96
CA GLU A 66 2.12 5.50 -5.19
C GLU A 66 0.78 5.68 -4.47
N THR A 67 -0.31 5.40 -5.17
CA THR A 67 -1.66 5.36 -4.63
C THR A 67 -1.74 4.40 -3.45
N GLY A 68 -1.16 3.21 -3.57
CA GLY A 68 -1.09 2.21 -2.50
C GLY A 68 -0.31 2.75 -1.29
N TRP A 69 0.89 3.26 -1.50
CA TRP A 69 1.76 3.72 -0.42
C TRP A 69 1.22 4.96 0.32
N ASP A 70 0.59 5.91 -0.40
CA ASP A 70 -0.05 7.08 0.21
C ASP A 70 -1.25 6.65 1.06
N GLY A 71 -2.05 5.71 0.57
CA GLY A 71 -3.14 5.14 1.33
C GLY A 71 -2.70 4.43 2.59
N GLU A 72 -1.65 3.59 2.54
CA GLU A 72 -1.07 2.95 3.72
C GLU A 72 -0.64 3.98 4.78
N LYS A 73 0.06 5.05 4.37
CA LYS A 73 0.46 6.14 5.26
C LYS A 73 -0.73 6.84 5.93
N ARG A 74 -1.80 7.11 5.15
CA ARG A 74 -3.00 7.78 5.67
C ARG A 74 -3.72 6.89 6.66
N VAL A 75 -3.92 5.63 6.33
CA VAL A 75 -4.53 4.63 7.22
C VAL A 75 -3.71 4.45 8.50
N GLN A 76 -2.37 4.37 8.40
CA GLN A 76 -1.48 4.35 9.56
C GLN A 76 -1.73 5.55 10.47
N LYS A 77 -1.76 6.76 9.92
CA LYS A 77 -2.02 7.99 10.72
C LYS A 77 -3.38 7.99 11.41
N VAL A 78 -4.42 7.48 10.74
CA VAL A 78 -5.76 7.35 11.33
C VAL A 78 -5.71 6.44 12.56
N LEU A 79 -5.06 5.29 12.45
CA LEU A 79 -4.90 4.33 13.56
C LEU A 79 -4.05 4.91 14.70
N GLU A 80 -2.92 5.54 14.40
CA GLU A 80 -2.04 6.18 15.39
C GLU A 80 -2.76 7.32 16.13
N SER A 81 -3.55 8.12 15.41
CA SER A 81 -4.36 9.21 15.99
C SER A 81 -5.47 8.66 16.91
N ALA A 82 -5.92 7.43 16.68
CA ALA A 82 -6.86 6.73 17.55
C ALA A 82 -6.19 6.00 18.74
N GLY A 83 -4.87 6.13 18.89
CA GLY A 83 -4.10 5.60 20.02
C GLY A 83 -3.57 4.17 19.82
N PHE A 84 -3.65 3.60 18.61
CA PHE A 84 -3.07 2.30 18.33
C PHE A 84 -1.57 2.41 18.02
N GLN A 85 -0.79 1.41 18.47
CA GLN A 85 0.58 1.23 17.99
C GLN A 85 0.53 0.57 16.61
N VAL A 86 1.21 1.15 15.61
CA VAL A 86 1.17 0.65 14.23
C VAL A 86 2.58 0.45 13.70
N ASP A 87 2.90 -0.78 13.34
CA ASP A 87 4.11 -1.14 12.60
C ASP A 87 3.73 -1.30 11.13
N ARG A 88 4.48 -0.66 10.23
CA ARG A 88 4.28 -0.79 8.79
C ARG A 88 5.32 -1.72 8.18
N SER A 89 4.90 -2.57 7.24
CA SER A 89 5.81 -3.37 6.46
C SER A 89 6.78 -2.48 5.66
N THR A 90 8.04 -2.50 6.06
CA THR A 90 9.12 -1.81 5.33
C THR A 90 9.88 -2.77 4.41
N ALA A 91 9.62 -4.05 4.52
CA ALA A 91 10.27 -5.11 3.76
C ALA A 91 9.25 -5.86 2.90
N VAL A 92 9.64 -6.23 1.70
CA VAL A 92 8.87 -7.00 0.70
C VAL A 92 8.32 -8.35 1.21
N LYS A 93 8.56 -8.69 2.48
CA LYS A 93 8.31 -10.03 3.03
C LYS A 93 7.04 -10.16 3.87
N TRP A 94 6.41 -9.08 4.27
CA TRP A 94 5.17 -9.19 5.02
C TRP A 94 3.99 -9.39 4.05
N PRO A 95 3.12 -10.35 4.29
CA PRO A 95 1.96 -10.61 3.44
C PRO A 95 0.76 -9.70 3.76
N PHE A 96 0.98 -8.64 4.50
CA PHE A 96 0.03 -7.58 4.90
C PHE A 96 0.77 -6.24 5.02
N ASP A 97 0.06 -5.13 5.06
CA ASP A 97 0.65 -3.79 5.01
C ASP A 97 0.94 -3.21 6.40
N LEU A 98 0.03 -3.40 7.36
CA LEU A 98 0.12 -2.87 8.71
C LEU A 98 -0.06 -3.95 9.77
N LEU A 99 0.67 -3.83 10.89
CA LEU A 99 0.50 -4.64 12.10
C LEU A 99 0.12 -3.72 13.25
N VAL A 100 -1.08 -3.90 13.80
CA VAL A 100 -1.62 -3.05 14.87
C VAL A 100 -1.47 -3.77 16.21
N ASN A 101 -0.91 -3.06 17.20
CA ASN A 101 -0.63 -3.55 18.55
C ASN A 101 0.10 -4.91 18.55
N LYS A 102 0.93 -5.17 17.53
CA LYS A 102 1.71 -6.41 17.32
C LYS A 102 0.89 -7.69 17.09
N VAL A 103 -0.42 -7.61 16.92
CA VAL A 103 -1.30 -8.79 16.81
C VAL A 103 -2.29 -8.74 15.66
N LEU A 104 -2.82 -7.58 15.27
CA LEU A 104 -3.84 -7.47 14.22
C LEU A 104 -3.20 -7.08 12.87
N ARG A 105 -3.37 -7.93 11.87
CA ARG A 105 -2.82 -7.74 10.53
C ARG A 105 -3.85 -7.05 9.64
N ILE A 106 -3.46 -5.94 9.01
CA ILE A 106 -4.32 -5.16 8.13
C ILE A 106 -3.68 -5.08 6.74
N ASP A 107 -4.48 -5.35 5.71
CA ASP A 107 -4.14 -5.07 4.31
C ASP A 107 -4.90 -3.81 3.87
N VAL A 108 -4.21 -2.87 3.27
CA VAL A 108 -4.77 -1.58 2.84
C VAL A 108 -4.99 -1.59 1.32
N LYS A 109 -6.16 -1.18 0.90
CA LYS A 109 -6.47 -0.95 -0.51
C LYS A 109 -6.97 0.48 -0.68
N SER A 110 -6.35 1.22 -1.59
CA SER A 110 -6.67 2.63 -1.83
C SER A 110 -7.19 2.84 -3.23
N ALA A 111 -8.17 3.72 -3.36
CA ALA A 111 -8.73 4.09 -4.65
C ALA A 111 -9.22 5.54 -4.66
N ASN A 112 -9.23 6.14 -5.85
CA ASN A 112 -9.97 7.36 -6.14
C ASN A 112 -11.35 7.01 -6.69
N PHE A 113 -12.29 7.94 -6.58
CA PHE A 113 -13.59 7.80 -7.20
C PHE A 113 -13.46 7.67 -8.73
N ALA A 114 -14.16 6.72 -9.30
CA ALA A 114 -14.17 6.48 -10.74
C ALA A 114 -15.57 6.15 -11.24
N ALA A 115 -15.76 6.30 -12.54
CA ALA A 115 -16.99 5.94 -13.24
C ALA A 115 -16.65 5.03 -14.43
N TYR A 116 -17.18 3.81 -14.41
CA TYR A 116 -17.06 2.85 -15.50
C TYR A 116 -18.45 2.49 -16.02
N GLY A 117 -18.87 3.14 -17.09
CA GLY A 117 -20.22 3.02 -17.62
C GLY A 117 -21.28 3.46 -16.61
N ALA A 118 -22.20 2.57 -16.26
CA ALA A 118 -23.24 2.83 -15.26
C ALA A 118 -22.74 2.72 -13.81
N CYS A 119 -21.61 2.10 -13.58
CA CYS A 119 -21.05 1.89 -12.23
C CYS A 119 -20.21 3.09 -11.81
N LYS A 120 -20.53 3.68 -10.65
CA LYS A 120 -19.79 4.81 -10.07
C LYS A 120 -19.44 4.49 -8.63
N GLY A 121 -18.17 4.75 -8.23
CA GLY A 121 -17.70 4.45 -6.88
C GLY A 121 -16.20 4.28 -6.81
N TRP A 122 -15.75 3.70 -5.72
CA TRP A 122 -14.37 3.29 -5.48
C TRP A 122 -14.23 1.80 -5.75
N PHE A 123 -13.30 1.45 -6.64
CA PHE A 123 -13.10 0.08 -7.12
C PHE A 123 -11.78 -0.45 -6.57
N TYR A 124 -11.87 -1.49 -5.75
CA TYR A 124 -10.73 -2.11 -5.10
C TYR A 124 -10.50 -3.51 -5.65
N ARG A 125 -9.33 -3.74 -6.20
CA ARG A 125 -8.94 -5.05 -6.72
C ARG A 125 -8.37 -5.89 -5.58
N ILE A 126 -9.00 -7.02 -5.30
CA ILE A 126 -8.49 -8.05 -4.42
C ILE A 126 -7.67 -9.02 -5.29
N GLY A 127 -6.35 -8.86 -5.30
CA GLY A 127 -5.47 -9.66 -6.14
C GLY A 127 -5.26 -11.07 -5.57
N LYS A 128 -4.22 -11.25 -4.77
CA LYS A 128 -3.98 -12.48 -4.01
C LYS A 128 -4.77 -12.42 -2.70
N VAL A 129 -5.18 -13.59 -2.19
CA VAL A 129 -5.78 -13.69 -0.86
C VAL A 129 -4.81 -13.10 0.17
N PRO A 130 -5.11 -11.98 0.81
CA PRO A 130 -4.21 -11.39 1.78
C PRO A 130 -4.15 -12.26 3.04
N GLN A 131 -2.99 -12.30 3.68
CA GLN A 131 -2.85 -12.92 4.99
C GLN A 131 -3.16 -11.89 6.09
N ALA A 132 -4.25 -11.17 5.92
CA ALA A 132 -4.72 -10.13 6.82
C ALA A 132 -5.98 -10.59 7.55
N ASP A 133 -6.23 -10.00 8.70
CA ASP A 133 -7.41 -10.23 9.51
C ASP A 133 -8.51 -9.23 9.17
N LEU A 134 -8.08 -8.02 8.78
CA LEU A 134 -8.92 -6.88 8.45
C LEU A 134 -8.42 -6.22 7.17
N MET A 135 -9.36 -5.75 6.36
CA MET A 135 -9.09 -4.91 5.19
C MET A 135 -9.47 -3.46 5.48
N ALA A 136 -8.58 -2.53 5.16
CA ALA A 136 -8.85 -1.11 5.18
C ALA A 136 -9.01 -0.60 3.73
N PHE A 137 -10.23 -0.32 3.31
CA PHE A 137 -10.52 0.29 2.01
C PHE A 137 -10.54 1.81 2.16
N HIS A 138 -9.46 2.45 1.74
CA HIS A 138 -9.27 3.88 1.89
C HIS A 138 -9.63 4.64 0.61
N GLN A 139 -10.46 5.66 0.72
CA GLN A 139 -10.83 6.57 -0.36
C GLN A 139 -9.91 7.78 -0.33
N LEU A 140 -9.04 7.91 -1.33
CA LEU A 140 -7.99 8.94 -1.35
C LEU A 140 -8.54 10.36 -1.52
N ASP A 141 -9.63 10.49 -2.23
CA ASP A 141 -10.30 11.75 -2.54
C ASP A 141 -11.18 12.28 -1.41
N THR A 142 -11.78 11.38 -0.61
CA THR A 142 -12.61 11.78 0.55
C THR A 142 -11.89 11.67 1.88
N GLY A 143 -10.83 10.88 1.95
CA GLY A 143 -10.11 10.56 3.18
C GLY A 143 -10.79 9.50 4.05
N GLU A 144 -11.93 8.97 3.63
CA GLU A 144 -12.74 8.01 4.38
C GLU A 144 -12.18 6.59 4.29
N THR A 145 -12.34 5.82 5.37
CA THR A 145 -11.86 4.43 5.44
C THR A 145 -12.98 3.49 5.86
N TYR A 146 -13.07 2.35 5.16
CA TYR A 146 -13.99 1.27 5.50
C TYR A 146 -13.19 0.12 6.09
N TRP A 147 -13.50 -0.25 7.34
CA TRP A 147 -12.83 -1.29 8.12
C TRP A 147 -13.60 -2.60 8.05
N ILE A 148 -13.23 -3.49 7.14
CA ILE A 148 -14.02 -4.67 6.82
C ILE A 148 -13.25 -5.95 7.19
N PRO A 149 -13.77 -6.79 8.10
CA PRO A 149 -13.16 -8.08 8.43
C PRO A 149 -12.97 -8.94 7.16
N TRP A 150 -11.79 -9.55 7.03
CA TRP A 150 -11.45 -10.31 5.83
C TRP A 150 -12.43 -11.45 5.51
N ASN A 151 -12.93 -12.14 6.53
CA ASN A 151 -13.81 -13.30 6.39
C ASN A 151 -15.17 -13.02 5.73
N ILE A 152 -15.56 -11.75 5.59
CA ILE A 152 -16.82 -11.35 4.93
C ILE A 152 -16.62 -10.73 3.56
N ILE A 153 -15.38 -10.59 3.10
CA ILE A 153 -15.05 -9.99 1.81
C ILE A 153 -15.11 -11.07 0.72
N PRO A 154 -15.79 -10.80 -0.40
CA PRO A 154 -15.74 -11.70 -1.54
C PRO A 154 -14.31 -11.78 -2.10
N HIS A 155 -13.86 -12.97 -2.51
CA HIS A 155 -12.53 -13.18 -3.12
C HIS A 155 -12.40 -12.57 -4.52
N SER A 156 -13.01 -11.42 -4.75
CA SER A 156 -13.06 -10.69 -6.01
C SER A 156 -12.92 -9.19 -5.74
N ASN A 157 -13.17 -8.39 -6.75
CA ASN A 157 -13.15 -6.94 -6.60
C ASN A 157 -14.24 -6.47 -5.62
N VAL A 158 -13.90 -5.47 -4.81
CA VAL A 158 -14.85 -4.76 -3.94
C VAL A 158 -15.14 -3.41 -4.57
N THR A 159 -16.43 -3.08 -4.67
CA THR A 159 -16.90 -1.76 -5.08
C THR A 159 -17.66 -1.13 -3.93
N ILE A 160 -17.31 0.11 -3.60
CA ILE A 160 -18.03 0.93 -2.63
C ILE A 160 -18.67 2.08 -3.40
N SER A 161 -20.00 2.13 -3.39
CA SER A 161 -20.76 3.21 -4.01
C SER A 161 -20.73 4.48 -3.15
N LYS A 162 -21.15 5.61 -3.72
CA LYS A 162 -21.10 6.91 -3.03
C LYS A 162 -21.88 6.93 -1.70
N ASP A 163 -22.95 6.18 -1.60
CA ASP A 163 -23.77 5.98 -0.39
C ASP A 163 -23.23 4.87 0.54
N GLY A 164 -22.12 4.21 0.16
CA GLY A 164 -21.51 3.10 0.89
C GLY A 164 -22.19 1.75 0.63
N GLY A 165 -23.43 1.71 0.19
CA GLY A 165 -24.19 0.50 -0.08
C GLY A 165 -24.17 -0.49 1.09
N LYS A 166 -23.97 -1.78 0.81
CA LYS A 166 -23.89 -2.82 1.86
C LYS A 166 -22.72 -2.65 2.83
N TRP A 167 -21.73 -1.79 2.50
CA TRP A 167 -20.55 -1.56 3.29
C TRP A 167 -20.65 -0.36 4.24
N VAL A 168 -21.73 0.43 4.17
CA VAL A 168 -21.92 1.68 4.92
C VAL A 168 -21.65 1.54 6.42
N ARG A 169 -21.99 0.41 7.03
CA ARG A 169 -21.78 0.13 8.46
C ARG A 169 -20.32 0.00 8.86
N TYR A 170 -19.43 -0.16 7.90
CA TYR A 170 -17.97 -0.29 8.13
C TYR A 170 -17.22 1.03 7.93
N LYS A 171 -17.93 2.07 7.47
CA LYS A 171 -17.37 3.39 7.23
C LYS A 171 -16.94 4.02 8.55
N GLU A 172 -15.67 4.46 8.64
CA GLU A 172 -15.05 5.09 9.81
C GLU A 172 -15.24 4.33 11.14
N SER A 173 -15.51 3.02 11.05
CA SER A 173 -15.88 2.18 12.19
C SER A 173 -14.67 1.60 12.92
N LEU A 174 -13.83 2.44 13.54
CA LEU A 174 -12.63 2.03 14.29
C LEU A 174 -12.94 1.10 15.47
N TRP A 175 -14.18 1.05 15.96
CA TRP A 175 -14.59 0.08 16.96
C TRP A 175 -14.39 -1.37 16.51
N ILE A 176 -14.39 -1.63 15.19
CA ILE A 176 -14.12 -2.97 14.62
C ILE A 176 -12.66 -3.34 14.88
N VAL A 177 -11.73 -2.40 14.68
CA VAL A 177 -10.31 -2.59 15.00
C VAL A 177 -10.16 -2.95 16.48
N GLN A 178 -10.81 -2.19 17.37
CA GLN A 178 -10.79 -2.42 18.81
C GLN A 178 -11.34 -3.80 19.17
N SER A 179 -12.53 -4.16 18.65
CA SER A 179 -13.18 -5.44 18.94
C SER A 179 -12.39 -6.66 18.45
N MET A 180 -11.56 -6.51 17.41
CA MET A 180 -10.68 -7.57 16.91
C MET A 180 -9.36 -7.67 17.68
N LEU A 181 -8.95 -6.61 18.38
CA LEU A 181 -7.73 -6.59 19.20
C LEU A 181 -7.94 -7.24 20.57
N GLU A 182 -9.07 -6.97 21.23
CA GLU A 182 -9.34 -7.41 22.61
C GLU A 182 -9.14 -8.93 22.84
N PRO A 183 -9.71 -9.83 22.02
CA PRO A 183 -9.52 -11.26 22.21
C PRO A 183 -8.06 -11.72 22.02
N ARG A 184 -7.33 -11.09 21.12
CA ARG A 184 -5.96 -11.47 20.73
C ARG A 184 -4.94 -11.00 21.74
N GLN A 185 -5.15 -9.83 22.33
CA GLN A 185 -4.31 -9.32 23.41
C GLN A 185 -4.43 -10.23 24.65
N ALA A 186 -5.65 -10.61 25.01
CA ALA A 186 -5.90 -11.53 26.11
C ALA A 186 -5.25 -12.92 25.90
N GLU A 187 -5.23 -13.42 24.67
CA GLU A 187 -4.56 -14.69 24.33
C GLU A 187 -3.02 -14.56 24.42
N THR A 188 -2.47 -13.46 23.93
CA THR A 188 -1.02 -13.18 23.98
C THR A 188 -0.55 -13.03 25.42
N GLU A 189 -1.30 -12.34 26.28
CA GLU A 189 -1.00 -12.20 27.70
C GLU A 189 -1.04 -13.54 28.44
N LYS A 190 -2.03 -14.39 28.15
CA LYS A 190 -2.09 -15.75 28.71
C LYS A 190 -0.88 -16.59 28.33
N LEU A 191 -0.45 -16.56 27.08
CA LEU A 191 0.72 -17.30 26.60
C LEU A 191 2.01 -16.80 27.27
N SER A 192 2.15 -15.49 27.47
CA SER A 192 3.32 -14.92 28.14
C SER A 192 3.45 -15.32 29.61
N LEU A 193 2.32 -15.54 30.30
CA LEU A 193 2.29 -16.00 31.67
C LEU A 193 2.60 -17.50 31.84
N LEU A 194 2.42 -18.30 30.78
CA LEU A 194 2.71 -19.74 30.81
C LEU A 194 4.19 -20.06 30.48
N VAL A 195 4.98 -19.09 30.06
CA VAL A 195 6.39 -19.26 29.65
C VAL A 195 7.34 -18.72 30.76
N GLN A 196 6.82 -18.13 31.80
CA GLN A 196 7.55 -17.73 33.01
C GLN A 196 7.52 -18.86 34.06
#